data_c3e9e88e0095f22edba5c303aa9de55a
#
_entry.id   c3e9e88e0095f22edba5c303aa9de55a
#
_cell.length_a   1.000
_cell.length_b   1.000
_cell.length_c   1.000
_cell.angle_alpha   90.00
_cell.angle_beta   90.00
_cell.angle_gamma   90.00
#
_symmetry.space_group_name_H-M   'P 1'
#
loop_
_entity.id
_entity.type
_entity.pdbx_description
1 polymer ?
#
loop_
_entity_poly.entity_id
_entity_poly.type
_entity_poly.pdbx_seq_one_letter_code
_entity_poly.pdbx_strand_id
1 'polypeptide(L)'
;DGQLPGVIDMYGGSGGLLESRASLLASHGFVCLALAHCGFEDLPAQPDKIDLEYFEEAANFLLKHPKVLGPGIGIVSVCKGAEIGLSMAIHLKQVVASVLINGPNFVLSAPHVYRGLILKPGSFSTELIHSNSYGLIDFYHVFDKSNQEKSPSVLPIEKAKGHFLFIVGEADKNINSKVFAKNAIEQLKRHGKNNWTLLSYPGAGHMIDPPYSPLCTGSAIPGICSAVHWGGELVPHVAAQEHSWREIQKFLRKHLTPVVTSQI
;
A
#
# COMPACT_ATOMS: atom_id res chain seq x y z
N ASP A 1 -10.72 -22.22 17.81
CA ASP A 1 -9.38 -22.78 17.50
C ASP A 1 -9.18 -23.10 16.00
N GLY A 2 -9.83 -22.40 15.11
CA GLY A 2 -9.69 -22.58 13.66
C GLY A 2 -8.54 -21.76 13.05
N GLN A 3 -8.25 -22.04 11.77
CA GLN A 3 -7.35 -21.21 10.96
C GLN A 3 -7.99 -19.85 10.64
N LEU A 4 -7.18 -18.82 10.51
CA LEU A 4 -7.57 -17.44 10.26
C LEU A 4 -6.89 -16.90 8.99
N PRO A 5 -7.48 -15.91 8.32
CA PRO A 5 -6.86 -15.28 7.17
C PRO A 5 -5.49 -14.68 7.50
N GLY A 6 -4.49 -14.94 6.66
CA GLY A 6 -3.14 -14.39 6.79
C GLY A 6 -2.99 -13.04 6.07
N VAL A 7 -2.37 -12.06 6.73
CA VAL A 7 -2.18 -10.71 6.19
C VAL A 7 -0.76 -10.22 6.46
N ILE A 8 -0.10 -9.70 5.44
CA ILE A 8 1.13 -8.91 5.59
C ILE A 8 0.75 -7.43 5.67
N ASP A 9 1.26 -6.74 6.67
CA ASP A 9 1.07 -5.31 6.89
C ASP A 9 2.37 -4.55 6.64
N MET A 10 2.34 -3.53 5.77
CA MET A 10 3.51 -2.73 5.41
C MET A 10 3.21 -1.24 5.42
N TYR A 11 4.15 -0.46 5.94
CA TYR A 11 4.08 0.99 5.95
C TYR A 11 4.89 1.64 4.82
N GLY A 12 4.99 2.97 4.84
CA GLY A 12 5.62 3.79 3.82
C GLY A 12 7.15 3.82 3.84
N GLY A 13 7.71 4.78 3.11
CA GLY A 13 9.16 4.90 2.88
C GLY A 13 9.98 5.45 4.05
N SER A 14 9.34 5.83 5.16
CA SER A 14 10.05 6.30 6.36
C SER A 14 10.88 5.21 7.05
N GLY A 15 10.62 3.95 6.73
CA GLY A 15 11.31 2.80 7.31
C GLY A 15 10.84 2.46 8.73
N GLY A 16 11.51 1.48 9.32
CA GLY A 16 11.17 0.97 10.65
C GLY A 16 10.10 -0.13 10.63
N LEU A 17 9.87 -0.72 11.79
CA LEU A 17 8.80 -1.68 12.01
C LEU A 17 7.64 -1.01 12.75
N LEU A 18 6.48 -0.94 12.12
CA LEU A 18 5.25 -0.38 12.70
C LEU A 18 4.23 -1.52 12.88
N GLU A 19 3.93 -1.84 14.12
CA GLU A 19 3.13 -3.03 14.48
C GLU A 19 1.66 -2.69 14.82
N SER A 20 1.33 -1.41 14.96
CA SER A 20 0.01 -0.98 15.48
C SER A 20 -1.16 -1.47 14.65
N ARG A 21 -1.12 -1.30 13.32
CA ARG A 21 -2.18 -1.75 12.41
C ARG A 21 -2.25 -3.27 12.34
N ALA A 22 -1.12 -3.96 12.26
CA ALA A 22 -1.04 -5.41 12.29
C ALA A 22 -1.63 -5.99 13.58
N SER A 23 -1.30 -5.40 14.75
CA SER A 23 -1.83 -5.81 16.04
C SER A 23 -3.35 -5.64 16.13
N LEU A 24 -3.88 -4.53 15.60
CA LEU A 24 -5.32 -4.30 15.53
C LEU A 24 -6.01 -5.29 14.59
N LEU A 25 -5.44 -5.61 13.43
CA LEU A 25 -5.98 -6.65 12.55
C LEU A 25 -5.97 -8.01 13.24
N ALA A 26 -4.90 -8.34 13.98
CA ALA A 26 -4.81 -9.58 14.73
C ALA A 26 -5.92 -9.69 15.79
N SER A 27 -6.22 -8.61 16.51
CA SER A 27 -7.32 -8.55 17.48
C SER A 27 -8.71 -8.73 16.84
N HIS A 28 -8.80 -8.56 15.52
CA HIS A 28 -10.03 -8.75 14.72
C HIS A 28 -10.05 -10.08 13.96
N GLY A 29 -9.23 -11.06 14.35
CA GLY A 29 -9.29 -12.42 13.79
C GLY A 29 -8.52 -12.62 12.48
N PHE A 30 -7.38 -11.98 12.35
CA PHE A 30 -6.40 -12.23 11.29
C PHE A 30 -5.07 -12.74 11.88
N VAL A 31 -4.31 -13.50 11.13
CA VAL A 31 -2.91 -13.78 11.44
C VAL A 31 -2.07 -12.76 10.69
N CYS A 32 -1.42 -11.86 11.40
CA CYS A 32 -0.74 -10.72 10.81
C CYS A 32 0.77 -10.82 10.93
N LEU A 33 1.46 -10.46 9.86
CA LEU A 33 2.91 -10.23 9.83
C LEU A 33 3.14 -8.74 9.53
N ALA A 34 3.58 -7.99 10.56
CA ALA A 34 4.12 -6.65 10.35
C ALA A 34 5.51 -6.81 9.70
N LEU A 35 5.69 -6.25 8.50
CA LEU A 35 6.90 -6.45 7.70
C LEU A 35 7.60 -5.11 7.46
N ALA A 36 8.81 -4.97 8.00
CA ALA A 36 9.71 -3.89 7.66
C ALA A 36 10.34 -4.16 6.29
N HIS A 37 10.59 -3.11 5.51
CA HIS A 37 11.29 -3.22 4.23
C HIS A 37 12.51 -2.29 4.11
N CYS A 38 12.72 -1.41 5.09
CA CYS A 38 13.90 -0.56 5.23
C CYS A 38 14.01 0.00 6.65
N GLY A 39 15.21 0.46 7.03
CA GLY A 39 15.43 1.19 8.28
C GLY A 39 15.10 0.45 9.56
N PHE A 40 15.23 -0.87 9.58
CA PHE A 40 14.99 -1.70 10.76
C PHE A 40 16.02 -2.82 10.84
N GLU A 41 16.66 -2.99 12.00
CA GLU A 41 17.73 -3.97 12.23
C GLU A 41 18.84 -3.89 11.17
N ASP A 42 19.06 -4.97 10.41
CA ASP A 42 20.06 -5.07 9.35
C ASP A 42 19.57 -4.54 7.98
N LEU A 43 18.31 -4.12 7.89
CA LEU A 43 17.76 -3.54 6.66
C LEU A 43 18.31 -2.10 6.45
N PRO A 44 18.78 -1.78 5.23
CA PRO A 44 19.30 -0.43 4.95
C PRO A 44 18.19 0.63 5.09
N ALA A 45 18.56 1.81 5.58
CA ALA A 45 17.64 2.92 5.73
C ALA A 45 17.05 3.37 4.37
N GLN A 46 17.88 3.31 3.32
CA GLN A 46 17.48 3.57 1.93
C GLN A 46 18.03 2.44 1.06
N PRO A 47 17.19 1.47 0.67
CA PRO A 47 17.63 0.37 -0.14
C PRO A 47 17.93 0.81 -1.59
N ASP A 48 19.02 0.32 -2.15
CA ASP A 48 19.38 0.55 -3.57
C ASP A 48 18.41 -0.13 -4.53
N LYS A 49 17.76 -1.18 -4.08
CA LYS A 49 16.74 -1.95 -4.79
C LYS A 49 15.71 -2.52 -3.82
N ILE A 50 14.53 -2.79 -4.32
CA ILE A 50 13.50 -3.58 -3.64
C ILE A 50 13.54 -5.00 -4.23
N ASP A 51 14.03 -5.96 -3.46
CA ASP A 51 14.13 -7.35 -3.86
C ASP A 51 12.85 -8.09 -3.51
N LEU A 52 12.04 -8.45 -4.50
CA LEU A 52 10.75 -9.10 -4.26
C LEU A 52 10.89 -10.53 -3.73
N GLU A 53 12.07 -11.15 -3.83
CA GLU A 53 12.33 -12.46 -3.23
C GLU A 53 12.29 -12.39 -1.69
N TYR A 54 12.72 -11.27 -1.09
CA TYR A 54 12.55 -11.01 0.35
C TYR A 54 11.06 -11.05 0.76
N PHE A 55 10.19 -10.41 -0.03
CA PHE A 55 8.75 -10.41 0.23
C PHE A 55 8.10 -11.77 -0.09
N GLU A 56 8.64 -12.52 -1.05
CA GLU A 56 8.20 -13.89 -1.34
C GLU A 56 8.52 -14.83 -0.15
N GLU A 57 9.67 -14.65 0.48
CA GLU A 57 10.03 -15.39 1.70
C GLU A 57 9.05 -15.08 2.83
N ALA A 58 8.74 -13.81 3.07
CA ALA A 58 7.77 -13.38 4.08
C ALA A 58 6.36 -13.97 3.79
N ALA A 59 5.92 -13.94 2.54
CA ALA A 59 4.64 -14.52 2.13
C ALA A 59 4.61 -16.05 2.35
N ASN A 60 5.68 -16.75 2.01
CA ASN A 60 5.82 -18.19 2.22
C ASN A 60 5.90 -18.54 3.71
N PHE A 61 6.59 -17.72 4.52
CA PHE A 61 6.63 -17.88 5.97
C PHE A 61 5.23 -17.80 6.58
N LEU A 62 4.47 -16.75 6.21
CA LEU A 62 3.12 -16.57 6.71
C LEU A 62 2.19 -17.72 6.29
N LEU A 63 2.24 -18.16 5.03
CA LEU A 63 1.43 -19.28 4.54
C LEU A 63 1.73 -20.62 5.22
N LYS A 64 2.96 -20.82 5.68
CA LYS A 64 3.36 -22.04 6.40
C LYS A 64 2.93 -22.04 7.85
N HIS A 65 2.49 -20.89 8.38
CA HIS A 65 2.08 -20.81 9.76
C HIS A 65 0.80 -21.65 10.01
N PRO A 66 0.78 -22.53 11.03
CA PRO A 66 -0.31 -23.52 11.19
C PRO A 66 -1.69 -22.90 11.43
N LYS A 67 -1.75 -21.66 11.86
CA LYS A 67 -3.00 -20.90 12.08
C LYS A 67 -3.44 -20.11 10.85
N VAL A 68 -2.70 -20.10 9.76
CA VAL A 68 -3.08 -19.38 8.55
C VAL A 68 -3.95 -20.23 7.67
N LEU A 69 -5.08 -19.65 7.27
CA LEU A 69 -6.01 -20.22 6.31
C LEU A 69 -5.43 -20.04 4.89
N GLY A 70 -5.15 -21.18 4.19
CA GLY A 70 -4.73 -21.12 2.79
C GLY A 70 -5.90 -20.91 1.82
N PRO A 71 -5.69 -20.74 0.50
CA PRO A 71 -4.43 -20.93 -0.25
C PRO A 71 -3.64 -19.64 -0.51
N GLY A 72 -4.03 -18.50 -0.01
CA GLY A 72 -3.38 -17.23 -0.27
C GLY A 72 -3.41 -16.29 0.92
N ILE A 73 -2.69 -15.19 0.80
CA ILE A 73 -2.59 -14.14 1.82
C ILE A 73 -3.11 -12.80 1.30
N GLY A 74 -3.47 -11.94 2.24
CA GLY A 74 -3.76 -10.52 1.97
C GLY A 74 -2.56 -9.63 2.25
N ILE A 75 -2.61 -8.43 1.68
CA ILE A 75 -1.69 -7.33 1.98
C ILE A 75 -2.51 -6.12 2.41
N VAL A 76 -2.07 -5.42 3.45
CA VAL A 76 -2.50 -4.06 3.78
C VAL A 76 -1.27 -3.17 3.76
N SER A 77 -1.29 -2.11 2.97
CA SER A 77 -0.09 -1.32 2.74
C SER A 77 -0.40 0.13 2.40
N VAL A 78 0.51 1.04 2.73
CA VAL A 78 0.35 2.48 2.54
C VAL A 78 1.59 3.08 1.86
N CYS A 79 1.39 4.08 1.01
CA CYS A 79 2.47 4.87 0.38
C CYS A 79 3.47 3.97 -0.38
N LYS A 80 4.77 4.03 -0.06
CA LYS A 80 5.82 3.16 -0.61
C LYS A 80 5.52 1.68 -0.38
N GLY A 81 4.97 1.32 0.79
CA GLY A 81 4.53 -0.06 1.06
C GLY A 81 3.42 -0.51 0.10
N ALA A 82 2.52 0.40 -0.31
CA ALA A 82 1.47 0.07 -1.28
C ALA A 82 2.03 -0.17 -2.69
N GLU A 83 3.07 0.55 -3.11
CA GLU A 83 3.82 0.25 -4.34
C GLU A 83 4.43 -1.15 -4.31
N ILE A 84 5.11 -1.48 -3.20
CA ILE A 84 5.70 -2.82 -3.01
C ILE A 84 4.59 -3.87 -2.98
N GLY A 85 3.49 -3.63 -2.27
CA GLY A 85 2.32 -4.50 -2.22
C GLY A 85 1.69 -4.75 -3.59
N LEU A 86 1.66 -3.72 -4.44
CA LEU A 86 1.22 -3.85 -5.83
C LEU A 86 2.17 -4.75 -6.63
N SER A 87 3.50 -4.56 -6.50
CA SER A 87 4.49 -5.43 -7.14
C SER A 87 4.38 -6.87 -6.65
N MET A 88 4.17 -7.09 -5.36
CA MET A 88 3.92 -8.42 -4.79
C MET A 88 2.67 -9.04 -5.42
N ALA A 89 1.55 -8.31 -5.52
CA ALA A 89 0.31 -8.82 -6.13
C ALA A 89 0.47 -9.21 -7.60
N ILE A 90 1.38 -8.55 -8.33
CA ILE A 90 1.67 -8.83 -9.73
C ILE A 90 2.54 -10.09 -9.89
N HIS A 91 3.55 -10.25 -9.04
CA HIS A 91 4.61 -11.24 -9.23
C HIS A 91 4.51 -12.46 -8.31
N LEU A 92 3.86 -12.32 -7.13
CA LEU A 92 3.77 -13.38 -6.14
C LEU A 92 2.38 -14.02 -6.16
N LYS A 93 2.31 -15.29 -6.54
CA LYS A 93 1.05 -16.07 -6.60
C LYS A 93 0.36 -16.25 -5.25
N GLN A 94 1.09 -16.05 -4.16
CA GLN A 94 0.59 -16.14 -2.79
C GLN A 94 -0.37 -15.00 -2.45
N VAL A 95 -0.26 -13.85 -3.14
CA VAL A 95 -1.04 -12.65 -2.86
C VAL A 95 -2.35 -12.69 -3.64
N VAL A 96 -3.48 -12.79 -2.92
CA VAL A 96 -4.82 -12.91 -3.53
C VAL A 96 -5.74 -11.73 -3.21
N ALA A 97 -5.38 -10.88 -2.25
CA ALA A 97 -6.12 -9.69 -1.88
C ALA A 97 -5.17 -8.57 -1.46
N SER A 98 -5.30 -7.37 -2.02
CA SER A 98 -4.39 -6.26 -1.74
C SER A 98 -5.18 -4.99 -1.43
N VAL A 99 -4.95 -4.46 -0.23
CA VAL A 99 -5.42 -3.13 0.20
C VAL A 99 -4.28 -2.15 0.01
N LEU A 100 -4.48 -1.16 -0.86
CA LEU A 100 -3.49 -0.18 -1.25
C LEU A 100 -3.98 1.21 -0.83
N ILE A 101 -3.37 1.76 0.23
CA ILE A 101 -3.75 3.05 0.82
C ILE A 101 -2.79 4.12 0.31
N ASN A 102 -3.31 5.12 -0.38
CA ASN A 102 -2.56 6.27 -0.89
C ASN A 102 -1.22 5.83 -1.54
N GLY A 103 -1.28 4.85 -2.44
CA GLY A 103 -0.11 4.27 -3.09
C GLY A 103 0.05 4.71 -4.54
N PRO A 104 1.28 4.72 -5.06
CA PRO A 104 1.53 4.91 -6.49
C PRO A 104 1.26 3.61 -7.27
N ASN A 105 0.95 3.76 -8.56
CA ASN A 105 0.79 2.65 -9.51
C ASN A 105 2.06 2.41 -10.36
N PHE A 106 3.18 2.95 -9.94
CA PHE A 106 4.47 2.90 -10.62
C PHE A 106 5.60 2.75 -9.59
N VAL A 107 6.80 2.38 -10.04
CA VAL A 107 7.99 2.29 -9.20
C VAL A 107 8.50 3.70 -8.87
N LEU A 108 8.44 4.07 -7.58
CA LEU A 108 8.64 5.43 -7.09
C LEU A 108 10.13 5.85 -7.08
N SER A 109 10.99 5.04 -6.46
CA SER A 109 12.39 5.43 -6.20
C SER A 109 13.38 4.32 -6.52
N ALA A 110 13.53 3.32 -5.64
CA ALA A 110 14.44 2.19 -5.88
C ALA A 110 13.84 1.20 -6.88
N PRO A 111 14.61 0.64 -7.82
CA PRO A 111 14.11 -0.36 -8.75
C PRO A 111 13.62 -1.61 -8.02
N HIS A 112 12.52 -2.22 -8.52
CA HIS A 112 12.09 -3.52 -8.02
C HIS A 112 12.77 -4.63 -8.83
N VAL A 113 13.28 -5.62 -8.15
CA VAL A 113 13.96 -6.77 -8.76
C VAL A 113 13.26 -8.05 -8.37
N TYR A 114 13.04 -8.93 -9.35
CA TYR A 114 12.48 -10.26 -9.12
C TYR A 114 12.96 -11.24 -10.17
N ARG A 115 13.73 -12.26 -9.77
CA ARG A 115 14.23 -13.35 -10.65
C ARG A 115 14.86 -12.83 -11.95
N GLY A 116 15.70 -11.80 -11.84
CA GLY A 116 16.36 -11.16 -12.98
C GLY A 116 15.54 -10.13 -13.74
N LEU A 117 14.23 -9.98 -13.48
CA LEU A 117 13.44 -8.86 -13.95
C LEU A 117 13.79 -7.60 -13.15
N ILE A 118 13.98 -6.49 -13.83
CA ILE A 118 14.23 -5.17 -13.21
C ILE A 118 13.14 -4.21 -13.65
N LEU A 119 12.34 -3.73 -12.70
CA LEU A 119 11.36 -2.66 -12.89
C LEU A 119 11.99 -1.34 -12.46
N LYS A 120 12.22 -0.45 -13.42
CA LYS A 120 12.93 0.80 -13.19
C LYS A 120 12.05 1.86 -12.52
N PRO A 121 12.61 2.70 -11.66
CA PRO A 121 11.88 3.79 -11.04
C PRO A 121 11.51 4.87 -12.08
N GLY A 122 10.48 5.63 -11.74
CA GLY A 122 10.05 6.80 -12.47
C GLY A 122 10.97 8.00 -12.27
N SER A 123 10.63 9.07 -12.96
CA SER A 123 11.32 10.36 -12.82
C SER A 123 10.78 11.14 -11.63
N PHE A 124 11.68 11.82 -10.94
CA PHE A 124 11.40 12.70 -9.82
C PHE A 124 11.67 14.15 -10.24
N SER A 125 10.63 14.97 -10.29
CA SER A 125 10.72 16.36 -10.75
C SER A 125 10.94 17.29 -9.55
N THR A 126 12.20 17.55 -9.20
CA THR A 126 12.58 18.40 -8.05
C THR A 126 12.06 19.83 -8.17
N GLU A 127 11.89 20.30 -9.40
CA GLU A 127 11.34 21.63 -9.72
C GLU A 127 9.87 21.80 -9.31
N LEU A 128 9.18 20.70 -9.03
CA LEU A 128 7.79 20.67 -8.57
C LEU A 128 7.65 20.48 -7.06
N ILE A 129 8.76 20.51 -6.33
CA ILE A 129 8.74 20.53 -4.86
C ILE A 129 8.32 21.92 -4.41
N HIS A 130 7.27 21.99 -3.62
CA HIS A 130 6.79 23.24 -3.03
C HIS A 130 6.85 23.18 -1.51
N SER A 131 6.97 24.35 -0.88
CA SER A 131 6.85 24.49 0.57
C SER A 131 5.63 25.36 0.88
N ASN A 132 4.80 24.92 1.81
CA ASN A 132 3.67 25.74 2.27
C ASN A 132 4.10 26.84 3.25
N SER A 133 3.18 27.69 3.69
CA SER A 133 3.46 28.80 4.63
C SER A 133 3.99 28.34 6.00
N TYR A 134 3.86 27.07 6.36
CA TYR A 134 4.39 26.45 7.58
C TYR A 134 5.74 25.78 7.39
N GLY A 135 6.33 25.87 6.19
CA GLY A 135 7.60 25.21 5.86
C GLY A 135 7.50 23.71 5.61
N LEU A 136 6.30 23.15 5.49
CA LEU A 136 6.11 21.74 5.12
C LEU A 136 6.28 21.55 3.63
N ILE A 137 7.02 20.50 3.25
CA ILE A 137 7.26 20.16 1.84
C ILE A 137 6.06 19.39 1.27
N ASP A 138 5.57 19.86 0.13
CA ASP A 138 4.54 19.24 -0.68
C ASP A 138 5.17 18.55 -1.89
N PHE A 139 4.97 17.24 -2.03
CA PHE A 139 5.46 16.42 -3.14
C PHE A 139 4.35 16.04 -4.14
N TYR A 140 3.17 16.59 -4.00
CA TYR A 140 1.96 16.17 -4.73
C TYR A 140 2.15 16.01 -6.24
N HIS A 141 2.91 16.90 -6.90
CA HIS A 141 3.12 16.90 -8.34
C HIS A 141 4.45 16.29 -8.80
N VAL A 142 5.32 15.95 -7.87
CA VAL A 142 6.70 15.53 -8.16
C VAL A 142 6.79 14.30 -9.04
N PHE A 143 5.78 13.43 -9.00
CA PHE A 143 5.74 12.18 -9.74
C PHE A 143 4.78 12.17 -10.92
N ASP A 144 4.21 13.30 -11.32
CA ASP A 144 3.21 13.35 -12.39
C ASP A 144 3.72 12.77 -13.73
N LYS A 145 5.01 12.95 -14.05
CA LYS A 145 5.64 12.37 -15.25
C LYS A 145 5.77 10.84 -15.19
N SER A 146 5.95 10.27 -14.00
CA SER A 146 6.12 8.83 -13.78
C SER A 146 4.83 8.04 -13.96
N ASN A 147 3.70 8.70 -13.79
CA ASN A 147 2.37 8.12 -13.88
C ASN A 147 1.75 8.19 -15.28
N GLN A 148 2.50 8.61 -16.29
CA GLN A 148 2.03 8.60 -17.66
C GLN A 148 1.92 7.16 -18.18
N GLU A 149 0.86 6.85 -18.93
CA GLU A 149 0.52 5.49 -19.39
C GLU A 149 1.68 4.73 -20.05
N LYS A 150 2.52 5.46 -20.80
CA LYS A 150 3.69 4.89 -21.50
C LYS A 150 4.98 4.92 -20.69
N SER A 151 4.93 5.35 -19.44
CA SER A 151 6.12 5.37 -18.60
C SER A 151 6.57 3.93 -18.28
N PRO A 152 7.86 3.59 -18.47
CA PRO A 152 8.38 2.27 -18.17
C PRO A 152 8.36 1.92 -16.67
N SER A 153 8.08 2.89 -15.82
CA SER A 153 7.95 2.71 -14.36
C SER A 153 6.57 2.25 -13.94
N VAL A 154 5.54 2.37 -14.79
CA VAL A 154 4.17 1.95 -14.47
C VAL A 154 4.12 0.43 -14.29
N LEU A 155 3.54 0.01 -13.18
CA LEU A 155 3.43 -1.39 -12.82
C LEU A 155 2.31 -2.08 -13.65
N PRO A 156 2.56 -3.28 -14.21
CA PRO A 156 1.60 -3.99 -15.05
C PRO A 156 0.51 -4.68 -14.22
N ILE A 157 -0.33 -3.88 -13.54
CA ILE A 157 -1.37 -4.34 -12.60
C ILE A 157 -2.34 -5.34 -13.24
N GLU A 158 -2.55 -5.27 -14.54
CA GLU A 158 -3.40 -6.20 -15.29
C GLU A 158 -2.91 -7.65 -15.25
N LYS A 159 -1.63 -7.86 -14.91
CA LYS A 159 -1.07 -9.23 -14.75
C LYS A 159 -1.42 -9.86 -13.42
N ALA A 160 -1.81 -9.06 -12.42
CA ALA A 160 -2.21 -9.58 -11.12
C ALA A 160 -3.51 -10.38 -11.20
N LYS A 161 -3.60 -11.44 -10.40
CA LYS A 161 -4.79 -12.33 -10.35
C LYS A 161 -5.70 -12.04 -9.17
N GLY A 162 -5.19 -11.43 -8.13
CA GLY A 162 -5.91 -11.13 -6.89
C GLY A 162 -6.89 -9.95 -7.04
N HIS A 163 -7.56 -9.64 -5.94
CA HIS A 163 -8.49 -8.52 -5.82
C HIS A 163 -7.83 -7.31 -5.18
N PHE A 164 -8.26 -6.11 -5.57
CA PHE A 164 -7.73 -4.85 -5.08
C PHE A 164 -8.78 -4.01 -4.36
N LEU A 165 -8.39 -3.43 -3.24
CA LEU A 165 -9.09 -2.35 -2.57
C LEU A 165 -8.18 -1.12 -2.57
N PHE A 166 -8.50 -0.13 -3.41
CA PHE A 166 -7.82 1.16 -3.40
C PHE A 166 -8.51 2.08 -2.39
N ILE A 167 -7.71 2.71 -1.53
CA ILE A 167 -8.15 3.69 -0.54
C ILE A 167 -7.37 4.96 -0.80
N VAL A 168 -8.06 6.06 -1.11
CA VAL A 168 -7.42 7.34 -1.42
C VAL A 168 -8.00 8.50 -0.62
N GLY A 169 -7.13 9.31 -0.05
CA GLY A 169 -7.44 10.59 0.54
C GLY A 169 -7.33 11.69 -0.51
N GLU A 170 -8.42 12.43 -0.78
CA GLU A 170 -8.42 13.45 -1.82
C GLU A 170 -7.68 14.74 -1.40
N ALA A 171 -7.40 14.91 -0.10
CA ALA A 171 -6.56 15.97 0.45
C ALA A 171 -5.13 15.52 0.75
N ASP A 172 -4.69 14.41 0.16
CA ASP A 172 -3.30 13.96 0.18
C ASP A 172 -2.39 15.03 -0.41
N LYS A 173 -1.32 15.41 0.32
CA LYS A 173 -0.34 16.42 -0.09
C LYS A 173 1.04 15.82 -0.32
N ASN A 174 1.18 14.53 -0.05
CA ASN A 174 2.42 13.82 -0.30
C ASN A 174 2.52 13.33 -1.73
N ILE A 175 1.46 12.68 -2.24
CA ILE A 175 1.38 12.20 -3.63
C ILE A 175 -0.03 12.35 -4.18
N ASN A 176 -0.15 12.40 -5.50
CA ASN A 176 -1.45 12.45 -6.18
C ASN A 176 -2.11 11.06 -6.24
N SER A 177 -2.34 10.48 -5.05
CA SER A 177 -2.83 9.12 -4.88
C SER A 177 -4.17 8.86 -5.60
N LYS A 178 -5.04 9.86 -5.67
CA LYS A 178 -6.32 9.78 -6.38
C LYS A 178 -6.13 9.52 -7.88
N VAL A 179 -5.23 10.27 -8.52
CA VAL A 179 -4.92 10.09 -9.95
C VAL A 179 -4.22 8.76 -10.18
N PHE A 180 -3.30 8.36 -9.29
CA PHE A 180 -2.57 7.11 -9.41
C PHE A 180 -3.50 5.89 -9.30
N ALA A 181 -4.43 5.88 -8.35
CA ALA A 181 -5.45 4.84 -8.25
C ALA A 181 -6.38 4.81 -9.46
N LYS A 182 -6.81 5.99 -9.96
CA LYS A 182 -7.64 6.08 -11.17
C LYS A 182 -6.92 5.46 -12.37
N ASN A 183 -5.65 5.77 -12.59
CA ASN A 183 -4.89 5.24 -13.73
C ASN A 183 -4.67 3.72 -13.62
N ALA A 184 -4.43 3.20 -12.41
CA ALA A 184 -4.38 1.75 -12.16
C ALA A 184 -5.72 1.07 -12.53
N ILE A 185 -6.84 1.66 -12.12
CA ILE A 185 -8.18 1.16 -12.41
C ILE A 185 -8.47 1.21 -13.92
N GLU A 186 -8.13 2.29 -14.59
CA GLU A 186 -8.31 2.40 -16.05
C GLU A 186 -7.46 1.36 -16.80
N GLN A 187 -6.25 1.07 -16.32
CA GLN A 187 -5.41 -0.01 -16.86
C GLN A 187 -6.08 -1.38 -16.68
N LEU A 188 -6.64 -1.68 -15.50
CA LEU A 188 -7.42 -2.90 -15.27
C LEU A 188 -8.63 -3.00 -16.21
N LYS A 189 -9.40 -1.93 -16.35
CA LYS A 189 -10.58 -1.86 -17.25
C LYS A 189 -10.21 -2.12 -18.70
N ARG A 190 -9.13 -1.50 -19.22
CA ARG A 190 -8.65 -1.73 -20.58
C ARG A 190 -8.31 -3.20 -20.87
N HIS A 191 -7.96 -3.96 -19.83
CA HIS A 191 -7.69 -5.41 -19.92
C HIS A 191 -8.88 -6.28 -19.51
N GLY A 192 -10.09 -5.69 -19.45
CA GLY A 192 -11.33 -6.43 -19.15
C GLY A 192 -11.45 -6.91 -17.71
N LYS A 193 -10.72 -6.31 -16.77
CA LYS A 193 -10.72 -6.69 -15.35
C LYS A 193 -11.63 -5.80 -14.52
N ASN A 194 -12.33 -6.44 -13.58
CA ASN A 194 -13.25 -5.79 -12.63
C ASN A 194 -12.97 -6.22 -11.17
N ASN A 195 -11.77 -6.72 -10.90
CA ASN A 195 -11.34 -7.23 -9.60
C ASN A 195 -10.84 -6.13 -8.66
N TRP A 196 -11.48 -4.98 -8.66
CA TRP A 196 -11.09 -3.81 -7.89
C TRP A 196 -12.30 -3.12 -7.22
N THR A 197 -12.03 -2.43 -6.14
CA THR A 197 -12.94 -1.49 -5.45
C THR A 197 -12.15 -0.23 -5.14
N LEU A 198 -12.78 0.93 -5.26
CA LEU A 198 -12.19 2.23 -4.90
C LEU A 198 -13.01 2.88 -3.79
N LEU A 199 -12.33 3.26 -2.72
CA LEU A 199 -12.85 4.13 -1.67
C LEU A 199 -12.09 5.46 -1.76
N SER A 200 -12.79 6.52 -2.08
CA SER A 200 -12.24 7.87 -2.23
C SER A 200 -12.87 8.78 -1.18
N TYR A 201 -12.01 9.45 -0.39
CA TYR A 201 -12.43 10.22 0.78
C TYR A 201 -12.08 11.70 0.62
N PRO A 202 -13.06 12.56 0.26
CA PRO A 202 -12.86 14.01 0.26
C PRO A 202 -12.37 14.50 1.63
N GLY A 203 -11.39 15.39 1.64
CA GLY A 203 -10.81 15.96 2.86
C GLY A 203 -9.89 15.04 3.66
N ALA A 204 -9.78 13.75 3.35
CA ALA A 204 -8.79 12.87 3.99
C ALA A 204 -7.40 13.08 3.40
N GLY A 205 -6.36 13.07 4.25
CA GLY A 205 -4.96 13.21 3.86
C GLY A 205 -4.27 11.87 3.56
N HIS A 206 -2.94 11.93 3.53
CA HIS A 206 -2.09 10.78 3.17
C HIS A 206 -2.13 9.64 4.18
N MET A 207 -2.13 9.94 5.47
CA MET A 207 -1.98 8.96 6.56
C MET A 207 -3.35 8.48 7.06
N ILE A 208 -4.04 7.64 6.26
CA ILE A 208 -5.32 7.03 6.68
C ILE A 208 -5.00 5.78 7.52
N ASP A 209 -4.70 6.00 8.78
CA ASP A 209 -4.45 4.96 9.79
C ASP A 209 -5.75 4.40 10.39
N PRO A 210 -5.70 3.33 11.20
CA PRO A 210 -6.87 2.84 11.91
C PRO A 210 -7.56 3.91 12.77
N PRO A 211 -8.86 3.74 13.10
CA PRO A 211 -9.61 4.68 13.93
C PRO A 211 -8.88 5.03 15.24
N TYR A 212 -9.12 6.26 15.70
CA TYR A 212 -8.52 6.85 16.90
C TYR A 212 -7.02 7.17 16.80
N SER A 213 -6.41 6.96 15.64
CA SER A 213 -5.09 7.53 15.35
C SER A 213 -5.23 9.05 15.19
N PRO A 214 -4.37 9.86 15.82
CA PRO A 214 -4.45 11.33 15.69
C PRO A 214 -4.16 11.75 14.25
N LEU A 215 -4.85 12.82 13.80
CA LEU A 215 -4.54 13.43 12.50
C LEU A 215 -3.11 13.99 12.53
N CYS A 216 -2.28 13.52 11.62
CA CYS A 216 -0.95 14.05 11.34
C CYS A 216 -0.96 14.74 9.97
N THR A 217 -0.92 16.07 9.96
CA THR A 217 -0.89 16.85 8.70
C THR A 217 0.53 17.09 8.18
N GLY A 218 1.55 16.84 9.00
CA GLY A 218 2.94 16.97 8.61
C GLY A 218 3.86 16.42 9.69
N SER A 219 4.98 15.83 9.27
CA SER A 219 6.04 15.32 10.16
C SER A 219 7.38 15.28 9.47
N ALA A 220 8.45 15.28 10.28
CA ALA A 220 9.78 14.95 9.78
C ALA A 220 9.83 13.47 9.38
N ILE A 221 10.59 13.16 8.33
CA ILE A 221 10.97 11.80 7.97
C ILE A 221 12.48 11.69 7.84
N PRO A 222 13.08 10.54 8.21
CA PRO A 222 14.53 10.34 8.09
C PRO A 222 15.04 10.59 6.67
N GLY A 223 16.13 11.32 6.55
CA GLY A 223 16.77 11.60 5.25
C GLY A 223 16.18 12.80 4.48
N ILE A 224 15.15 13.46 4.98
CA ILE A 224 14.61 14.72 4.45
C ILE A 224 14.89 15.86 5.42
N CYS A 225 15.51 16.93 4.94
CA CYS A 225 15.91 18.08 5.78
C CYS A 225 14.73 18.93 6.31
N SER A 226 13.52 18.70 5.84
CA SER A 226 12.32 19.43 6.22
C SER A 226 11.17 18.47 6.49
N ALA A 227 10.16 18.94 7.24
CA ALA A 227 8.96 18.16 7.47
C ALA A 227 8.11 18.04 6.19
N VAL A 228 7.53 16.88 5.98
CA VAL A 228 6.69 16.56 4.82
C VAL A 228 5.23 16.86 5.14
N HIS A 229 4.51 17.38 4.16
CA HIS A 229 3.08 17.68 4.26
C HIS A 229 2.26 16.44 3.87
N TRP A 230 1.45 15.95 4.81
CA TRP A 230 0.55 14.81 4.59
C TRP A 230 -0.86 15.23 4.19
N GLY A 231 -1.24 16.48 4.48
CA GLY A 231 -2.59 16.98 4.25
C GLY A 231 -3.63 16.41 5.21
N GLY A 232 -4.90 16.63 4.89
CA GLY A 232 -6.05 16.14 5.65
C GLY A 232 -6.73 17.22 6.50
N GLU A 233 -8.04 17.10 6.60
CA GLU A 233 -8.93 17.90 7.45
C GLU A 233 -9.48 17.00 8.55
N LEU A 234 -9.55 17.47 9.79
CA LEU A 234 -9.81 16.62 10.97
C LEU A 234 -11.07 15.76 10.82
N VAL A 235 -12.22 16.37 10.58
CA VAL A 235 -13.51 15.65 10.57
C VAL A 235 -13.61 14.66 9.40
N PRO A 236 -13.34 15.04 8.14
CA PRO A 236 -13.35 14.09 7.02
C PRO A 236 -12.31 12.98 7.17
N HIS A 237 -11.13 13.30 7.71
CA HIS A 237 -10.07 12.32 7.89
C HIS A 237 -10.46 11.23 8.90
N VAL A 238 -11.01 11.62 10.05
CA VAL A 238 -11.51 10.68 11.07
C VAL A 238 -12.62 9.79 10.50
N ALA A 239 -13.56 10.37 9.76
CA ALA A 239 -14.61 9.61 9.09
C ALA A 239 -14.05 8.60 8.08
N ALA A 240 -13.00 9.00 7.35
CA ALA A 240 -12.28 8.10 6.43
C ALA A 240 -11.61 6.94 7.17
N GLN A 241 -10.93 7.21 8.30
CA GLN A 241 -10.32 6.17 9.15
C GLN A 241 -11.36 5.14 9.61
N GLU A 242 -12.49 5.59 10.15
CA GLU A 242 -13.53 4.69 10.65
C GLU A 242 -14.18 3.85 9.54
N HIS A 243 -14.50 4.46 8.41
CA HIS A 243 -15.15 3.76 7.32
C HIS A 243 -14.18 2.80 6.62
N SER A 244 -12.99 3.26 6.27
CA SER A 244 -11.99 2.42 5.58
C SER A 244 -11.57 1.21 6.41
N TRP A 245 -11.43 1.38 7.73
CA TRP A 245 -11.08 0.28 8.63
C TRP A 245 -12.10 -0.87 8.60
N ARG A 246 -13.39 -0.54 8.58
CA ARG A 246 -14.44 -1.55 8.43
C ARG A 246 -14.41 -2.23 7.07
N GLU A 247 -14.22 -1.46 6.01
CA GLU A 247 -14.18 -1.97 4.64
C GLU A 247 -12.93 -2.81 4.37
N ILE A 248 -11.76 -2.47 4.93
CA ILE A 248 -10.55 -3.30 4.89
C ILE A 248 -10.84 -4.70 5.45
N GLN A 249 -11.42 -4.78 6.64
CA GLN A 249 -11.72 -6.07 7.27
C GLN A 249 -12.74 -6.90 6.47
N LYS A 250 -13.79 -6.25 5.96
CA LYS A 250 -14.78 -6.92 5.09
C LYS A 250 -14.14 -7.45 3.81
N PHE A 251 -13.32 -6.64 3.15
CA PHE A 251 -12.61 -7.01 1.93
C PHE A 251 -11.67 -8.20 2.16
N LEU A 252 -10.87 -8.15 3.20
CA LEU A 252 -9.94 -9.24 3.54
C LEU A 252 -10.69 -10.54 3.84
N ARG A 253 -11.75 -10.51 4.67
CA ARG A 253 -12.56 -11.71 4.96
C ARG A 253 -13.19 -12.26 3.69
N LYS A 254 -13.76 -11.41 2.84
CA LYS A 254 -14.41 -11.83 1.59
C LYS A 254 -13.46 -12.60 0.67
N HIS A 255 -12.21 -12.17 0.57
CA HIS A 255 -11.27 -12.69 -0.42
C HIS A 255 -10.26 -13.70 0.14
N LEU A 256 -10.13 -13.81 1.45
CA LEU A 256 -9.20 -14.73 2.11
C LEU A 256 -9.90 -15.93 2.80
N THR A 257 -11.22 -15.87 2.96
CA THR A 257 -11.98 -17.01 3.52
C THR A 257 -12.55 -17.81 2.38
N PRO A 258 -12.34 -19.13 2.31
CA PRO A 258 -12.95 -19.98 1.31
C PRO A 258 -14.49 -19.88 1.37
N VAL A 259 -15.13 -19.79 0.22
CA VAL A 259 -16.57 -19.91 0.16
C VAL A 259 -16.93 -21.35 0.55
N VAL A 260 -17.55 -21.52 1.69
CA VAL A 260 -18.14 -22.81 2.06
C VAL A 260 -19.32 -23.04 1.11
N THR A 261 -19.09 -23.75 0.02
CA THR A 261 -20.17 -24.32 -0.77
C THR A 261 -20.83 -25.39 0.10
N SER A 262 -21.94 -25.04 0.74
CA SER A 262 -22.83 -26.07 1.30
C SER A 262 -23.25 -26.96 0.13
N GLN A 263 -22.72 -28.18 0.09
CA GLN A 263 -23.34 -29.23 -0.71
C GLN A 263 -24.71 -29.48 -0.06
N ILE A 264 -25.75 -29.04 -0.74
CA ILE A 264 -27.12 -29.43 -0.47
C ILE A 264 -27.35 -30.78 -1.15
#